data_e1799dedf9f978e20d4cc7f66e2a2873
#
_entry.id   e1799dedf9f978e20d4cc7f66e2a2873
#
_cell.length_a   1.000
_cell.length_b   1.000
_cell.length_c   1.000
_cell.angle_alpha   90.00
_cell.angle_beta   90.00
_cell.angle_gamma   90.00
#
_symmetry.space_group_name_H-M   'P 1'
#
loop_
_entity.id
_entity.type
_entity.pdbx_description
1 polymer ?
#
loop_
_entity_poly.entity_id
_entity_poly.type
_entity_poly.pdbx_seq_one_letter_code
_entity_poly.pdbx_strand_id
1 'polypeptide(L)'
;MAVEIIFEAHGTTHDNEAHLSSGHNDVELSPLGVQQSKEMGERYRDDHFDAIFCSDLQRAYKSAEIAFGDKFSIIKDARLRECDYGDLTRRPSDEVTPKKSKRIHEPFPNGESYEQTSERMKSFLQDLLRDYNEKRVMIIGHRATQYGLEHWIKGFPLEEIISAPW
;
A
#
# COMPACT_ATOMS: atom_id res chain seq x y z
N MET A 1 19.09 10.62 11.81
CA MET A 1 17.71 10.92 11.34
C MET A 1 16.89 9.66 11.31
N ALA A 2 15.73 9.68 11.97
CA ALA A 2 14.85 8.52 12.02
C ALA A 2 13.38 8.93 11.97
N VAL A 3 12.59 8.15 11.24
CA VAL A 3 11.12 8.24 11.24
C VAL A 3 10.60 6.87 11.68
N GLU A 4 9.67 6.87 12.64
CA GLU A 4 8.98 5.63 13.01
C GLU A 4 7.79 5.45 12.07
N ILE A 5 7.75 4.33 11.36
CA ILE A 5 6.70 4.02 10.39
C ILE A 5 5.92 2.82 10.87
N ILE A 6 4.61 2.99 11.00
CA ILE A 6 3.65 1.90 11.21
C ILE A 6 2.94 1.69 9.88
N PHE A 7 2.97 0.48 9.36
CA PHE A 7 2.28 0.13 8.11
C PHE A 7 1.03 -0.72 8.39
N GLU A 8 -0.07 -0.37 7.73
CA GLU A 8 -1.28 -1.17 7.71
C GLU A 8 -1.79 -1.32 6.27
N ALA A 9 -2.27 -2.49 5.93
CA ALA A 9 -2.97 -2.69 4.67
C ALA A 9 -4.38 -2.09 4.76
N HIS A 10 -4.90 -1.62 3.64
CA HIS A 10 -6.30 -1.18 3.53
C HIS A 10 -7.29 -2.31 3.85
N GLY A 11 -8.53 -1.96 4.18
CA GLY A 11 -9.62 -2.93 4.34
C GLY A 11 -9.91 -3.69 3.04
N THR A 12 -10.56 -4.85 3.16
CA THR A 12 -10.90 -5.68 2.00
C THR A 12 -11.89 -4.99 1.06
N THR A 13 -11.88 -5.39 -0.20
CA THR A 13 -12.71 -4.84 -1.26
C THR A 13 -13.54 -5.94 -1.90
N HIS A 14 -14.53 -5.56 -2.73
CA HIS A 14 -15.27 -6.54 -3.52
C HIS A 14 -14.34 -7.35 -4.43
N ASP A 15 -13.31 -6.71 -5.01
CA ASP A 15 -12.33 -7.41 -5.84
C ASP A 15 -11.51 -8.40 -5.00
N ASN A 16 -11.06 -8.02 -3.80
CA ASN A 16 -10.34 -8.93 -2.91
C ASN A 16 -11.18 -10.16 -2.57
N GLU A 17 -12.45 -9.96 -2.23
CA GLU A 17 -13.36 -11.05 -1.90
C GLU A 17 -13.65 -11.96 -3.11
N ALA A 18 -13.61 -11.39 -4.32
CA ALA A 18 -13.75 -12.14 -5.57
C ALA A 18 -12.41 -12.72 -6.07
N HIS A 19 -11.32 -12.55 -5.31
CA HIS A 19 -9.97 -13.00 -5.68
C HIS A 19 -9.48 -12.41 -7.01
N LEU A 20 -9.76 -11.12 -7.23
CA LEU A 20 -9.29 -10.35 -8.38
C LEU A 20 -8.15 -9.42 -7.98
N SER A 21 -7.21 -9.21 -8.90
CA SER A 21 -6.07 -8.30 -8.69
C SER A 21 -6.41 -6.91 -9.24
N SER A 22 -6.71 -5.98 -8.31
CA SER A 22 -7.24 -4.67 -8.69
C SER A 22 -6.22 -3.73 -9.33
N GLY A 23 -4.94 -3.79 -8.94
CA GLY A 23 -3.93 -2.86 -9.44
C GLY A 23 -4.33 -1.40 -9.22
N HIS A 24 -4.38 -0.62 -10.29
CA HIS A 24 -4.85 0.77 -10.26
C HIS A 24 -6.35 0.93 -10.48
N ASN A 25 -7.11 -0.16 -10.68
CA ASN A 25 -8.56 -0.07 -10.70
C ASN A 25 -9.07 0.43 -9.35
N ASP A 26 -9.88 1.49 -9.37
CA ASP A 26 -10.28 2.19 -8.14
C ASP A 26 -11.53 1.56 -7.51
N VAL A 27 -11.37 0.34 -7.01
CA VAL A 27 -12.43 -0.44 -6.41
C VAL A 27 -12.76 0.06 -4.99
N GLU A 28 -14.04 -0.02 -4.63
CA GLU A 28 -14.54 0.36 -3.30
C GLU A 28 -14.25 -0.70 -2.25
N LEU A 29 -14.21 -0.28 -0.97
CA LEU A 29 -14.25 -1.20 0.15
C LEU A 29 -15.57 -1.98 0.14
N SER A 30 -15.50 -3.27 0.49
CA SER A 30 -16.70 -4.04 0.80
C SER A 30 -17.24 -3.66 2.20
N PRO A 31 -18.47 -4.08 2.56
CA PRO A 31 -18.94 -3.89 3.94
C PRO A 31 -18.00 -4.46 5.00
N LEU A 32 -17.37 -5.60 4.73
CA LEU A 32 -16.34 -6.16 5.61
C LEU A 32 -15.12 -5.26 5.69
N GLY A 33 -14.69 -4.67 4.57
CA GLY A 33 -13.58 -3.72 4.53
C GLY A 33 -13.83 -2.46 5.35
N VAL A 34 -15.07 -1.97 5.34
CA VAL A 34 -15.50 -0.86 6.20
C VAL A 34 -15.38 -1.26 7.67
N GLN A 35 -15.84 -2.45 8.03
CA GLN A 35 -15.74 -2.96 9.40
C GLN A 35 -14.28 -3.12 9.83
N GLN A 36 -13.43 -3.70 8.98
CA GLN A 36 -12.00 -3.83 9.24
C GLN A 36 -11.33 -2.47 9.47
N SER A 37 -11.75 -1.44 8.74
CA SER A 37 -11.22 -0.08 8.91
C SER A 37 -11.62 0.52 10.26
N LYS A 38 -12.86 0.28 10.71
CA LYS A 38 -13.30 0.68 12.06
C LYS A 38 -12.51 -0.03 13.14
N GLU A 39 -12.26 -1.32 12.99
CA GLU A 39 -11.46 -2.11 13.91
C GLU A 39 -9.99 -1.63 13.96
N MET A 40 -9.45 -1.23 12.84
CA MET A 40 -8.12 -0.61 12.78
C MET A 40 -8.08 0.66 13.63
N GLY A 41 -9.07 1.53 13.48
CA GLY A 41 -9.18 2.74 14.30
C GLY A 41 -9.25 2.42 15.80
N GLU A 42 -9.97 1.37 16.19
CA GLU A 42 -10.06 0.91 17.58
C GLU A 42 -8.72 0.38 18.11
N ARG A 43 -7.96 -0.37 17.29
CA ARG A 43 -6.64 -0.87 17.69
C ARG A 43 -5.66 0.25 18.01
N TYR A 44 -5.78 1.39 17.36
CA TYR A 44 -4.86 2.53 17.52
C TYR A 44 -5.50 3.72 18.23
N ARG A 45 -6.63 3.53 18.93
CA ARG A 45 -7.38 4.64 19.52
C ARG A 45 -6.59 5.48 20.53
N ASP A 46 -5.64 4.86 21.23
CA ASP A 46 -4.80 5.52 22.23
C ASP A 46 -3.43 5.93 21.69
N ASP A 47 -3.17 5.67 20.40
CA ASP A 47 -1.91 6.00 19.76
C ASP A 47 -1.93 7.43 19.21
N HIS A 48 -0.75 8.02 19.12
CA HIS A 48 -0.55 9.30 18.46
C HIS A 48 0.30 9.11 17.21
N PHE A 49 -0.12 9.77 16.14
CA PHE A 49 0.63 9.86 14.89
C PHE A 49 0.80 11.32 14.51
N ASP A 50 2.00 11.70 14.07
CA ASP A 50 2.25 13.05 13.59
C ASP A 50 1.65 13.26 12.19
N ALA A 51 1.48 12.20 11.41
CA ALA A 51 0.77 12.20 10.14
C ALA A 51 0.29 10.80 9.77
N ILE A 52 -0.77 10.75 8.98
CA ILE A 52 -1.26 9.51 8.37
C ILE A 52 -1.22 9.68 6.86
N PHE A 53 -0.44 8.83 6.21
CA PHE A 53 -0.32 8.80 4.75
C PHE A 53 -1.08 7.61 4.19
N CYS A 54 -1.63 7.76 3.01
CA CYS A 54 -2.28 6.67 2.28
C CYS A 54 -2.15 6.89 0.79
N SER A 55 -2.34 5.83 0.00
CA SER A 55 -2.46 6.05 -1.44
C SER A 55 -3.75 6.79 -1.77
N ASP A 56 -3.83 7.33 -2.96
CA ASP A 56 -5.00 8.03 -3.45
C ASP A 56 -6.05 7.11 -4.11
N LEU A 57 -5.84 5.79 -4.05
CA LEU A 57 -6.87 4.81 -4.40
C LEU A 57 -7.87 4.72 -3.24
N GLN A 58 -9.17 4.72 -3.57
CA GLN A 58 -10.21 4.88 -2.53
C GLN A 58 -10.19 3.78 -1.47
N ARG A 59 -9.81 2.55 -1.79
CA ARG A 59 -9.69 1.48 -0.80
C ARG A 59 -8.68 1.81 0.31
N ALA A 60 -7.65 2.60 0.00
CA ALA A 60 -6.68 3.05 1.00
C ALA A 60 -7.14 4.32 1.71
N TYR A 61 -7.52 5.38 0.98
CA TYR A 61 -7.89 6.61 1.66
C TYR A 61 -9.21 6.51 2.42
N LYS A 62 -10.17 5.70 1.96
CA LYS A 62 -11.39 5.44 2.72
C LYS A 62 -11.12 4.65 3.99
N SER A 63 -10.21 3.66 3.94
CA SER A 63 -9.76 2.98 5.15
C SER A 63 -9.17 3.96 6.16
N ALA A 64 -8.31 4.87 5.70
CA ALA A 64 -7.69 5.89 6.54
C ALA A 64 -8.73 6.84 7.14
N GLU A 65 -9.66 7.34 6.33
CA GLU A 65 -10.72 8.25 6.79
C GLU A 65 -11.62 7.60 7.84
N ILE A 66 -12.03 6.35 7.61
CA ILE A 66 -12.87 5.62 8.56
C ILE A 66 -12.15 5.38 9.88
N ALA A 67 -10.87 4.98 9.82
CA ALA A 67 -10.10 4.67 11.02
C ALA A 67 -9.68 5.92 11.80
N PHE A 68 -9.27 6.99 11.13
CA PHE A 68 -8.54 8.10 11.72
C PHE A 68 -9.03 9.50 11.34
N GLY A 69 -10.02 9.62 10.46
CA GLY A 69 -10.45 10.91 9.91
C GLY A 69 -10.91 11.94 10.94
N ASP A 70 -11.39 11.48 12.09
CA ASP A 70 -11.83 12.35 13.18
C ASP A 70 -10.68 12.88 14.05
N LYS A 71 -9.50 12.23 13.98
CA LYS A 71 -8.37 12.51 14.88
C LYS A 71 -7.18 13.13 14.19
N PHE A 72 -6.92 12.76 12.95
CA PHE A 72 -5.70 13.12 12.23
C PHE A 72 -6.00 13.58 10.82
N SER A 73 -5.14 14.44 10.27
CA SER A 73 -5.17 14.79 8.87
C SER A 73 -4.70 13.60 8.04
N ILE A 74 -5.42 13.27 6.98
CA ILE A 74 -5.10 12.19 6.06
C ILE A 74 -4.42 12.79 4.82
N ILE A 75 -3.21 12.34 4.54
CA ILE A 75 -2.40 12.84 3.41
C ILE A 75 -2.34 11.77 2.33
N LYS A 76 -2.89 12.07 1.16
CA LYS A 76 -2.90 11.15 0.02
C LYS A 76 -1.65 11.35 -0.82
N ASP A 77 -1.04 10.25 -1.26
CA ASP A 77 0.14 10.30 -2.13
C ASP A 77 0.09 9.13 -3.12
N ALA A 78 0.07 9.46 -4.42
CA ALA A 78 -0.01 8.46 -5.49
C ALA A 78 1.21 7.53 -5.53
N ARG A 79 2.36 7.95 -4.98
CA ARG A 79 3.55 7.10 -4.90
C ARG A 79 3.35 5.87 -4.02
N LEU A 80 2.31 5.87 -3.19
CA LEU A 80 1.96 4.74 -2.31
C LEU A 80 1.02 3.72 -2.96
N ARG A 81 0.62 3.91 -4.22
CA ARG A 81 -0.29 3.00 -4.93
C ARG A 81 0.26 1.58 -5.07
N GLU A 82 -0.67 0.64 -5.25
CA GLU A 82 -0.37 -0.71 -5.72
C GLU A 82 0.33 -0.66 -7.08
N CYS A 83 1.02 -1.74 -7.44
CA CYS A 83 1.58 -1.90 -8.77
C CYS A 83 0.46 -1.82 -9.83
N ASP A 84 0.72 -1.12 -10.92
CA ASP A 84 -0.19 -1.10 -12.06
C ASP A 84 -0.03 -2.40 -12.85
N TYR A 85 -1.03 -3.27 -12.77
CA TYR A 85 -1.02 -4.55 -13.47
C TYR A 85 -1.36 -4.42 -14.97
N GLY A 86 -1.62 -3.20 -15.46
CA GLY A 86 -1.90 -2.95 -16.89
C GLY A 86 -3.01 -3.84 -17.42
N ASP A 87 -2.71 -4.61 -18.47
CA ASP A 87 -3.69 -5.50 -19.10
C ASP A 87 -4.17 -6.65 -18.20
N LEU A 88 -3.46 -6.93 -17.10
CA LEU A 88 -3.86 -7.96 -16.13
C LEU A 88 -4.71 -7.39 -14.99
N THR A 89 -5.06 -6.13 -15.03
CA THR A 89 -5.94 -5.48 -14.04
C THR A 89 -7.28 -6.19 -13.97
N ARG A 90 -7.69 -6.55 -12.74
CA ARG A 90 -8.90 -7.31 -12.43
C ARG A 90 -8.94 -8.76 -12.98
N ARG A 91 -7.80 -9.28 -13.41
CA ARG A 91 -7.70 -10.71 -13.68
C ARG A 91 -7.66 -11.48 -12.35
N PRO A 92 -8.04 -12.77 -12.36
CA PRO A 92 -7.95 -13.60 -11.16
C PRO A 92 -6.55 -13.59 -10.54
N SER A 93 -6.48 -13.52 -9.22
CA SER A 93 -5.20 -13.45 -8.51
C SER A 93 -4.33 -14.69 -8.73
N ASP A 94 -4.91 -15.83 -8.98
CA ASP A 94 -4.17 -17.05 -9.32
C ASP A 94 -3.51 -17.01 -10.71
N GLU A 95 -3.96 -16.11 -11.60
CA GLU A 95 -3.29 -15.83 -12.86
C GLU A 95 -2.17 -14.79 -12.72
N VAL A 96 -2.37 -13.80 -11.86
CA VAL A 96 -1.44 -12.67 -11.71
C VAL A 96 -0.27 -13.02 -10.81
N THR A 97 -0.54 -13.63 -9.65
CA THR A 97 0.48 -13.93 -8.64
C THR A 97 1.67 -14.71 -9.17
N PRO A 98 1.50 -15.79 -9.98
CA PRO A 98 2.65 -16.52 -10.51
C PRO A 98 3.51 -15.70 -11.49
N LYS A 99 2.97 -14.62 -12.04
CA LYS A 99 3.67 -13.78 -13.01
C LYS A 99 4.49 -12.66 -12.35
N LYS A 100 4.25 -12.38 -11.08
CA LYS A 100 4.88 -11.25 -10.38
C LYS A 100 6.40 -11.30 -10.41
N SER A 101 7.00 -12.47 -10.20
CA SER A 101 8.45 -12.63 -10.20
C SER A 101 9.11 -12.30 -11.55
N LYS A 102 8.37 -12.43 -12.64
CA LYS A 102 8.84 -12.05 -13.98
C LYS A 102 8.66 -10.57 -14.27
N ARG A 103 7.95 -9.84 -13.40
CA ARG A 103 7.63 -8.42 -13.58
C ARG A 103 8.41 -7.52 -12.64
N ILE A 104 9.50 -8.01 -12.09
CA ILE A 104 10.37 -7.19 -11.23
C ILE A 104 11.05 -6.11 -12.07
N HIS A 105 11.68 -6.48 -13.17
CA HIS A 105 12.37 -5.55 -14.07
C HIS A 105 11.60 -5.24 -15.36
N GLU A 106 10.74 -6.17 -15.78
CA GLU A 106 9.93 -6.03 -16.98
C GLU A 106 8.51 -5.62 -16.61
N PRO A 107 7.99 -4.48 -17.10
CA PRO A 107 6.64 -4.04 -16.77
C PRO A 107 5.56 -5.04 -17.17
N PHE A 108 4.47 -5.10 -16.41
CA PHE A 108 3.24 -5.69 -16.91
C PHE A 108 2.84 -4.99 -18.21
N PRO A 109 2.27 -5.68 -19.20
CA PRO A 109 1.83 -5.05 -20.43
C PRO A 109 0.91 -3.86 -20.15
N ASN A 110 1.30 -2.66 -20.62
CA ASN A 110 0.61 -1.39 -20.36
C ASN A 110 0.53 -1.01 -18.85
N GLY A 111 1.44 -1.51 -18.04
CA GLY A 111 1.49 -1.26 -16.61
C GLY A 111 2.89 -0.94 -16.11
N GLU A 112 3.15 -1.28 -14.84
CA GLU A 112 4.43 -1.05 -14.18
C GLU A 112 5.21 -2.34 -13.94
N SER A 113 6.52 -2.22 -13.75
CA SER A 113 7.33 -3.24 -13.08
C SER A 113 7.36 -2.98 -11.59
N TYR A 114 7.73 -3.99 -10.79
CA TYR A 114 7.93 -3.78 -9.36
C TYR A 114 9.13 -2.89 -9.05
N GLU A 115 10.13 -2.88 -9.92
CA GLU A 115 11.25 -1.94 -9.82
C GLU A 115 10.75 -0.49 -9.93
N GLN A 116 9.88 -0.19 -10.90
CA GLN A 116 9.27 1.13 -11.05
C GLN A 116 8.43 1.51 -9.83
N THR A 117 7.63 0.56 -9.33
CA THR A 117 6.82 0.76 -8.11
C THR A 117 7.72 1.07 -6.92
N SER A 118 8.80 0.32 -6.77
CA SER A 118 9.79 0.49 -5.70
C SER A 118 10.49 1.86 -5.80
N GLU A 119 10.82 2.33 -7.00
CA GLU A 119 11.46 3.64 -7.19
C GLU A 119 10.56 4.80 -6.74
N ARG A 120 9.26 4.75 -7.02
CA ARG A 120 8.35 5.79 -6.53
C ARG A 120 8.19 5.74 -5.00
N MET A 121 8.27 4.57 -4.39
CA MET A 121 8.33 4.43 -2.93
C MET A 121 9.61 5.04 -2.34
N LYS A 122 10.74 4.86 -3.02
CA LYS A 122 12.01 5.49 -2.61
C LYS A 122 11.88 7.00 -2.55
N SER A 123 11.30 7.59 -3.60
CA SER A 123 11.05 9.04 -3.66
C SER A 123 10.19 9.50 -2.48
N PHE A 124 9.12 8.78 -2.17
CA PHE A 124 8.26 9.08 -1.02
C PHE A 124 9.05 9.01 0.29
N LEU A 125 9.85 7.96 0.49
CA LEU A 125 10.63 7.78 1.72
C LEU A 125 11.69 8.86 1.91
N GLN A 126 12.30 9.34 0.82
CA GLN A 126 13.25 10.45 0.89
C GLN A 126 12.58 11.74 1.39
N ASP A 127 11.40 12.05 0.88
CA ASP A 127 10.63 13.21 1.33
C ASP A 127 10.17 13.02 2.78
N LEU A 128 9.72 11.83 3.13
CA LEU A 128 9.27 11.52 4.49
C LEU A 128 10.41 11.71 5.50
N LEU A 129 11.60 11.20 5.19
CA LEU A 129 12.75 11.33 6.09
C LEU A 129 13.18 12.79 6.27
N ARG A 130 13.09 13.60 5.21
CA ARG A 130 13.40 15.02 5.27
C ARG A 130 12.39 15.79 6.13
N ASP A 131 11.09 15.56 5.92
CA ASP A 131 10.02 16.39 6.44
C ASP A 131 9.46 15.90 7.80
N TYR A 132 9.64 14.62 8.13
CA TYR A 132 9.10 13.98 9.33
C TYR A 132 10.17 13.34 10.22
N ASN A 133 11.39 13.89 10.19
CA ASN A 133 12.47 13.41 11.06
C ASN A 133 12.06 13.46 12.53
N GLU A 134 12.34 12.38 13.26
CA GLU A 134 12.00 12.19 14.67
C GLU A 134 10.47 12.15 14.92
N LYS A 135 9.69 11.88 13.90
CA LYS A 135 8.23 11.79 13.97
C LYS A 135 7.76 10.34 13.83
N ARG A 136 6.51 10.12 14.24
CA ARG A 136 5.83 8.84 14.14
C ARG A 136 4.68 8.96 13.16
N VAL A 137 4.72 8.18 12.08
CA VAL A 137 3.73 8.24 11.01
C VAL A 137 3.13 6.87 10.74
N MET A 138 1.89 6.86 10.26
CA MET A 138 1.26 5.66 9.72
C MET A 138 1.18 5.75 8.21
N ILE A 139 1.36 4.62 7.55
CA ILE A 139 1.15 4.47 6.11
C ILE A 139 0.10 3.39 5.90
N ILE A 140 -1.00 3.75 5.24
CA ILE A 140 -2.04 2.80 4.84
C ILE A 140 -1.93 2.61 3.32
N GLY A 141 -1.66 1.40 2.90
CA GLY A 141 -1.39 1.13 1.50
C GLY A 141 -1.70 -0.30 1.08
N HIS A 142 -0.88 -0.79 0.18
CA HIS A 142 -1.09 -2.02 -0.57
C HIS A 142 0.08 -2.98 -0.39
N ARG A 143 0.01 -4.15 -1.05
CA ARG A 143 1.10 -5.12 -1.06
C ARG A 143 2.39 -4.50 -1.62
N ALA A 144 2.29 -3.77 -2.73
CA ALA A 144 3.46 -3.13 -3.34
C ALA A 144 4.07 -2.04 -2.44
N THR A 145 3.23 -1.35 -1.64
CA THR A 145 3.72 -0.41 -0.63
C THR A 145 4.61 -1.12 0.38
N GLN A 146 4.14 -2.25 0.89
CA GLN A 146 4.89 -3.07 1.84
C GLN A 146 6.20 -3.58 1.24
N TYR A 147 6.18 -4.03 -0.02
CA TYR A 147 7.40 -4.45 -0.72
C TYR A 147 8.44 -3.33 -0.75
N GLY A 148 8.01 -2.11 -1.08
CA GLY A 148 8.90 -0.95 -1.09
C GLY A 148 9.51 -0.65 0.27
N LEU A 149 8.71 -0.73 1.33
CA LEU A 149 9.20 -0.53 2.70
C LEU A 149 10.23 -1.59 3.10
N GLU A 150 9.94 -2.85 2.82
CA GLU A 150 10.87 -3.95 3.12
C GLU A 150 12.18 -3.84 2.33
N HIS A 151 12.09 -3.47 1.06
CA HIS A 151 13.24 -3.32 0.21
C HIS A 151 14.15 -2.17 0.67
N TRP A 152 13.59 -0.97 0.83
CA TRP A 152 14.39 0.22 1.11
C TRP A 152 14.81 0.37 2.58
N ILE A 153 14.00 -0.12 3.51
CA ILE A 153 14.27 0.01 4.95
C ILE A 153 15.03 -1.21 5.48
N LYS A 154 14.59 -2.41 5.11
CA LYS A 154 15.21 -3.66 5.62
C LYS A 154 16.29 -4.21 4.71
N GLY A 155 16.41 -3.70 3.48
CA GLY A 155 17.45 -4.10 2.54
C GLY A 155 17.24 -5.45 1.87
N PHE A 156 16.01 -6.01 1.91
CA PHE A 156 15.74 -7.28 1.22
C PHE A 156 15.65 -7.08 -0.30
N PRO A 157 16.24 -7.99 -1.12
CA PRO A 157 16.08 -7.95 -2.57
C PRO A 157 14.60 -8.10 -2.97
N LEU A 158 14.17 -7.40 -4.02
CA LEU A 158 12.79 -7.51 -4.52
C LEU A 158 12.45 -8.96 -4.92
N GLU A 159 13.39 -9.69 -5.48
CA GLU A 159 13.24 -11.10 -5.88
C GLU A 159 12.82 -11.97 -4.69
N GLU A 160 13.40 -11.73 -3.53
CA GLU A 160 13.12 -12.48 -2.31
C GLU A 160 11.75 -12.10 -1.74
N ILE A 161 11.44 -10.81 -1.70
CA ILE A 161 10.19 -10.30 -1.11
C ILE A 161 8.98 -10.74 -1.94
N ILE A 162 9.07 -10.56 -3.27
CA ILE A 162 7.94 -10.80 -4.19
C ILE A 162 7.63 -12.30 -4.32
N SER A 163 8.61 -13.16 -4.21
CA SER A 163 8.43 -14.62 -4.26
C SER A 163 8.00 -15.21 -2.94
N ALA A 164 8.09 -14.49 -1.84
CA ALA A 164 7.69 -15.01 -0.53
C ALA A 164 6.16 -15.17 -0.44
N PRO A 165 5.68 -16.28 0.19
CA PRO A 165 4.24 -16.43 0.43
C PRO A 165 3.76 -15.42 1.47
N TRP A 166 2.46 -15.16 1.41
CA TRP A 166 1.76 -14.34 2.43
C TRP A 166 1.38 -15.16 3.62
#